data_03103c3f553f6d542569347174ca62a0
#
_entry.id   03103c3f553f6d542569347174ca62a0
#
_cell.length_a   1.000
_cell.length_b   1.000
_cell.length_c   1.000
_cell.angle_alpha   90.00
_cell.angle_beta   90.00
_cell.angle_gamma   90.00
#
_symmetry.space_group_name_H-M   'P 1'
#
loop_
_entity.id
_entity.type
_entity.pdbx_description
1 polymer ?
#
loop_
_entity_poly.entity_id
_entity_poly.type
_entity_poly.pdbx_seq_one_letter_code
_entity_poly.pdbx_strand_id
1 'polypeptide(L)'
;MIIIRGEEKRKFSEKMISKNAIIVCDADILVALYFKDDALHEKVVNISKKFLEAGVRVIFPNTAIAEGITTLHRKLSNSMAANLLNQDYKKGIFEVEYVDKIVMQDASELYVPERSKKNTFFDAIVASVAKSLNADAIFSFDGWYKKIGFLLASDL
;
A
#
# COMPACT_ATOMS: atom_id res chain seq x y z
N MET A 1 19.10 -28.61 -9.47
CA MET A 1 18.08 -28.18 -8.47
C MET A 1 17.98 -26.66 -8.28
N ILE A 2 18.68 -25.83 -9.05
CA ILE A 2 18.69 -24.36 -8.93
C ILE A 2 17.83 -23.67 -10.01
N ILE A 3 17.43 -24.37 -11.07
CA ILE A 3 16.71 -23.81 -12.24
C ILE A 3 15.20 -23.66 -11.99
N ILE A 4 14.61 -24.43 -11.08
CA ILE A 4 13.15 -24.44 -10.83
C ILE A 4 12.67 -23.17 -10.10
N ARG A 5 13.53 -22.56 -9.25
CA ARG A 5 13.16 -21.33 -8.50
C ARG A 5 13.07 -20.05 -9.34
N GLY A 6 13.76 -20.02 -10.49
CA GLY A 6 13.74 -18.85 -11.38
C GLY A 6 12.50 -18.78 -12.26
N GLU A 7 12.03 -19.93 -12.73
CA GLU A 7 10.84 -19.99 -13.60
C GLU A 7 9.53 -19.83 -12.83
N GLU A 8 9.43 -20.35 -11.61
CA GLU A 8 8.26 -20.12 -10.75
C GLU A 8 8.14 -18.65 -10.33
N LYS A 9 9.25 -17.98 -10.02
CA LYS A 9 9.25 -16.54 -9.73
C LYS A 9 8.89 -15.69 -10.96
N ARG A 10 9.35 -16.07 -12.16
CA ARG A 10 8.97 -15.38 -13.41
C ARG A 10 7.50 -15.58 -13.74
N LYS A 11 6.98 -16.80 -13.67
CA LYS A 11 5.55 -17.09 -13.88
C LYS A 11 4.65 -16.38 -12.85
N PHE A 12 5.16 -16.19 -11.62
CA PHE A 12 4.41 -15.53 -10.56
C PHE A 12 4.38 -14.00 -10.75
N SER A 13 5.51 -13.36 -11.18
CA SER A 13 5.55 -11.93 -11.46
C SER A 13 4.70 -11.55 -12.68
N GLU A 14 4.72 -12.36 -13.75
CA GLU A 14 3.87 -12.17 -14.92
C GLU A 14 2.37 -12.34 -14.60
N LYS A 15 2.02 -13.15 -13.59
CA LYS A 15 0.63 -13.37 -13.16
C LYS A 15 0.10 -12.23 -12.28
N MET A 16 0.98 -11.51 -11.60
CA MET A 16 0.61 -10.44 -10.66
C MET A 16 0.27 -9.09 -11.33
N ILE A 17 0.79 -8.84 -12.54
CA ILE A 17 0.41 -7.66 -13.32
C ILE A 17 -0.73 -8.05 -14.28
N SER A 18 -1.74 -8.72 -13.78
CA SER A 18 -2.91 -9.05 -14.59
C SER A 18 -3.94 -7.93 -14.51
N LYS A 19 -4.62 -7.71 -15.62
CA LYS A 19 -5.81 -6.87 -15.67
C LYS A 19 -6.79 -7.31 -14.56
N ASN A 20 -7.26 -6.38 -13.73
CA ASN A 20 -8.13 -6.59 -12.57
C ASN A 20 -7.44 -7.14 -11.30
N ALA A 21 -6.11 -7.24 -11.24
CA ALA A 21 -5.45 -7.49 -9.96
C ALA A 21 -5.85 -6.41 -8.94
N ILE A 22 -6.01 -6.82 -7.69
CA ILE A 22 -6.35 -5.92 -6.57
C ILE A 22 -5.10 -5.71 -5.74
N ILE A 23 -4.71 -4.45 -5.61
CA ILE A 23 -3.56 -4.04 -4.79
C ILE A 23 -4.04 -3.05 -3.75
N VAL A 24 -3.77 -3.33 -2.48
CA VAL A 24 -4.05 -2.40 -1.38
C VAL A 24 -2.82 -1.56 -1.09
N CYS A 25 -3.01 -0.25 -1.01
CA CYS A 25 -1.95 0.73 -0.90
C CYS A 25 -1.77 1.22 0.53
N ASP A 26 -0.52 1.22 1.00
CA ASP A 26 -0.12 1.75 2.30
C ASP A 26 0.13 3.28 2.23
N ALA A 27 0.12 3.95 3.36
CA ALA A 27 0.32 5.39 3.47
C ALA A 27 1.72 5.86 3.02
N ASP A 28 2.75 5.03 3.17
CA ASP A 28 4.11 5.35 2.73
C ASP A 28 4.17 5.64 1.22
N ILE A 29 3.35 4.95 0.44
CA ILE A 29 3.24 5.15 -1.00
C ILE A 29 2.60 6.51 -1.33
N LEU A 30 1.54 6.88 -0.61
CA LEU A 30 0.92 8.20 -0.78
C LEU A 30 1.90 9.31 -0.43
N VAL A 31 2.64 9.16 0.66
CA VAL A 31 3.68 10.13 1.05
C VAL A 31 4.72 10.26 -0.05
N ALA A 32 5.26 9.15 -0.55
CA ALA A 32 6.25 9.17 -1.62
C ALA A 32 5.71 9.75 -2.94
N LEU A 33 4.42 9.53 -3.27
CA LEU A 33 3.79 10.13 -4.46
C LEU A 33 3.70 11.66 -4.38
N TYR A 34 3.33 12.19 -3.22
CA TYR A 34 3.04 13.62 -3.05
C TYR A 34 4.23 14.44 -2.55
N PHE A 35 5.26 13.79 -2.03
CA PHE A 35 6.51 14.43 -1.60
C PHE A 35 7.65 14.16 -2.58
N LYS A 36 7.91 15.10 -3.48
CA LYS A 36 8.89 14.93 -4.58
C LYS A 36 10.32 14.69 -4.11
N ASP A 37 10.66 15.16 -2.92
CA ASP A 37 11.99 14.97 -2.33
C ASP A 37 12.13 13.62 -1.60
N ASP A 38 11.09 12.79 -1.57
CA ASP A 38 11.17 11.44 -1.04
C ASP A 38 12.09 10.58 -1.90
N ALA A 39 12.99 9.82 -1.26
CA ALA A 39 13.94 8.95 -1.95
C ALA A 39 13.27 7.86 -2.82
N LEU A 40 12.01 7.52 -2.53
CA LEU A 40 11.23 6.52 -3.25
C LEU A 40 10.26 7.13 -4.27
N HIS A 41 10.19 8.46 -4.38
CA HIS A 41 9.24 9.14 -5.24
C HIS A 41 9.23 8.61 -6.67
N GLU A 42 10.37 8.61 -7.34
CA GLU A 42 10.46 8.15 -8.73
C GLU A 42 10.11 6.67 -8.88
N LYS A 43 10.53 5.84 -7.93
CA LYS A 43 10.20 4.41 -7.93
C LYS A 43 8.69 4.19 -7.81
N VAL A 44 8.04 4.91 -6.90
CA VAL A 44 6.58 4.83 -6.69
C VAL A 44 5.84 5.31 -7.93
N VAL A 45 6.23 6.45 -8.51
CA VAL A 45 5.63 6.98 -9.75
C VAL A 45 5.73 5.95 -10.88
N ASN A 46 6.89 5.33 -11.07
CA ASN A 46 7.09 4.35 -12.13
C ASN A 46 6.24 3.08 -11.93
N ILE A 47 6.15 2.57 -10.71
CA ILE A 47 5.30 1.41 -10.40
C ILE A 47 3.82 1.77 -10.61
N SER A 48 3.38 2.93 -10.13
CA SER A 48 2.00 3.40 -10.29
C SER A 48 1.59 3.52 -11.76
N LYS A 49 2.48 4.00 -12.63
CA LYS A 49 2.24 4.05 -14.08
C LYS A 49 2.04 2.65 -14.66
N LYS A 50 2.88 1.68 -14.28
CA LYS A 50 2.74 0.29 -14.72
C LYS A 50 1.40 -0.31 -14.30
N PHE A 51 0.94 -0.03 -13.08
CA PHE A 51 -0.36 -0.50 -12.61
C PHE A 51 -1.50 0.10 -13.41
N LEU A 52 -1.44 1.40 -13.70
CA LEU A 52 -2.44 2.08 -14.51
C LEU A 52 -2.50 1.48 -15.93
N GLU A 53 -1.35 1.28 -16.58
CA GLU A 53 -1.25 0.67 -17.90
C GLU A 53 -1.76 -0.77 -17.94
N ALA A 54 -1.53 -1.53 -16.89
CA ALA A 54 -1.98 -2.92 -16.75
C ALA A 54 -3.46 -3.06 -16.35
N GLY A 55 -4.15 -1.96 -16.00
CA GLY A 55 -5.52 -1.99 -15.52
C GLY A 55 -5.67 -2.61 -14.14
N VAL A 56 -4.66 -2.46 -13.28
CA VAL A 56 -4.66 -2.89 -11.88
C VAL A 56 -5.55 -1.96 -11.07
N ARG A 57 -6.35 -2.54 -10.19
CA ARG A 57 -7.13 -1.78 -9.20
C ARG A 57 -6.26 -1.51 -7.97
N VAL A 58 -5.94 -0.23 -7.75
CA VAL A 58 -5.21 0.23 -6.56
C VAL A 58 -6.20 0.81 -5.57
N ILE A 59 -6.38 0.13 -4.44
CA ILE A 59 -7.38 0.47 -3.42
C ILE A 59 -6.68 1.05 -2.20
N PHE A 60 -7.20 2.16 -1.72
CA PHE A 60 -6.65 2.89 -0.57
C PHE A 60 -7.59 2.75 0.63
N PRO A 61 -7.16 2.16 1.75
CA PRO A 61 -7.90 2.30 3.00
C PRO A 61 -8.07 3.79 3.34
N ASN A 62 -9.26 4.20 3.77
CA ASN A 62 -9.48 5.59 4.18
C ASN A 62 -8.52 6.03 5.28
N THR A 63 -8.10 5.11 6.14
CA THR A 63 -7.08 5.35 7.17
C THR A 63 -5.70 5.64 6.59
N ALA A 64 -5.29 4.97 5.50
CA ALA A 64 -4.02 5.24 4.81
C ALA A 64 -4.01 6.66 4.21
N ILE A 65 -5.13 7.13 3.68
CA ILE A 65 -5.26 8.51 3.18
C ILE A 65 -5.11 9.50 4.33
N ALA A 66 -5.80 9.29 5.45
CA ALA A 66 -5.70 10.14 6.64
C ALA A 66 -4.28 10.17 7.22
N GLU A 67 -3.61 9.02 7.28
CA GLU A 67 -2.23 8.91 7.74
C GLU A 67 -1.26 9.63 6.79
N GLY A 68 -1.43 9.47 5.47
CA GLY A 68 -0.62 10.14 4.46
C GLY A 68 -0.73 11.67 4.56
N ILE A 69 -1.94 12.21 4.66
CA ILE A 69 -2.18 13.65 4.86
C ILE A 69 -1.49 14.14 6.14
N THR A 70 -1.67 13.41 7.24
CA THR A 70 -1.09 13.77 8.54
C THR A 70 0.43 13.72 8.53
N THR A 71 1.02 12.72 7.89
CA THR A 71 2.48 12.58 7.76
C THR A 71 3.07 13.71 6.93
N LEU A 72 2.51 14.02 5.77
CA LEU A 72 2.92 15.14 4.92
C LEU A 72 2.87 16.46 5.69
N HIS A 73 1.78 16.71 6.40
CA HIS A 73 1.57 17.96 7.12
C HIS A 73 2.48 18.07 8.34
N ARG A 74 2.47 17.08 9.23
CA ARG A 74 3.10 17.18 10.55
C ARG A 74 4.54 16.71 10.59
N LYS A 75 4.84 15.55 9.98
CA LYS A 75 6.20 14.99 10.04
C LYS A 75 7.12 15.63 9.03
N LEU A 76 6.63 15.92 7.83
CA LEU A 76 7.43 16.50 6.74
C LEU A 76 7.24 18.00 6.59
N SER A 77 6.37 18.61 7.41
CA SER A 77 6.08 20.06 7.37
C SER A 77 5.73 20.57 5.98
N ASN A 78 5.10 19.74 5.16
CA ASN A 78 4.73 20.05 3.78
C ASN A 78 3.21 20.23 3.66
N SER A 79 2.73 21.38 4.06
CA SER A 79 1.29 21.73 3.99
C SER A 79 0.76 21.70 2.55
N MET A 80 1.59 22.04 1.57
CA MET A 80 1.19 22.06 0.16
C MET A 80 0.92 20.65 -0.34
N ALA A 81 1.82 19.71 -0.10
CA ALA A 81 1.63 18.30 -0.48
C ALA A 81 0.44 17.68 0.26
N ALA A 82 0.29 17.95 1.55
CA ALA A 82 -0.85 17.50 2.34
C ALA A 82 -2.19 18.03 1.78
N ASN A 83 -2.23 19.29 1.42
CA ASN A 83 -3.42 19.89 0.82
C ASN A 83 -3.72 19.31 -0.56
N LEU A 84 -2.71 19.05 -1.38
CA LEU A 84 -2.88 18.44 -2.70
C LEU A 84 -3.49 17.02 -2.58
N LEU A 85 -2.96 16.20 -1.70
CA LEU A 85 -3.52 14.87 -1.43
C LEU A 85 -4.98 14.96 -0.95
N ASN A 86 -5.28 15.91 -0.03
CA ASN A 86 -6.64 16.14 0.44
C ASN A 86 -7.59 16.59 -0.67
N GLN A 87 -7.14 17.46 -1.58
CA GLN A 87 -7.95 17.89 -2.73
C GLN A 87 -8.23 16.74 -3.69
N ASP A 88 -7.25 15.89 -3.95
CA ASP A 88 -7.42 14.73 -4.83
C ASP A 88 -8.37 13.70 -4.21
N TYR A 89 -8.31 13.49 -2.90
CA TYR A 89 -9.32 12.70 -2.18
C TYR A 89 -10.73 13.28 -2.34
N LYS A 90 -10.89 14.60 -2.14
CA LYS A 90 -12.20 15.28 -2.30
C LYS A 90 -12.76 15.17 -3.73
N LYS A 91 -11.91 15.13 -4.74
CA LYS A 91 -12.29 14.95 -6.15
C LYS A 91 -12.66 13.51 -6.50
N GLY A 92 -12.49 12.57 -5.58
CA GLY A 92 -12.77 11.15 -5.82
C GLY A 92 -11.78 10.45 -6.76
N ILE A 93 -10.52 10.91 -6.78
CA ILE A 93 -9.48 10.32 -7.65
C ILE A 93 -9.10 8.91 -7.20
N PHE A 94 -9.22 8.62 -5.90
CA PHE A 94 -8.84 7.34 -5.32
C PHE A 94 -10.02 6.37 -5.28
N GLU A 95 -9.75 5.09 -5.55
CA GLU A 95 -10.63 4.01 -5.14
C GLU A 95 -10.41 3.75 -3.65
N VAL A 96 -11.38 4.07 -2.81
CA VAL A 96 -11.25 4.06 -1.35
C VAL A 96 -12.05 2.93 -0.74
N GLU A 97 -11.40 2.14 0.12
CA GLU A 97 -12.06 1.20 1.01
C GLU A 97 -12.25 1.81 2.38
N TYR A 98 -13.48 1.89 2.85
CA TYR A 98 -13.82 2.42 4.17
C TYR A 98 -13.73 1.32 5.22
N VAL A 99 -12.85 1.53 6.18
CA VAL A 99 -12.58 0.59 7.27
C VAL A 99 -13.81 0.47 8.18
N ASP A 100 -14.35 -0.72 8.25
CA ASP A 100 -15.49 -1.05 9.09
C ASP A 100 -15.08 -1.72 10.42
N LYS A 101 -16.09 -2.10 11.20
CA LYS A 101 -15.89 -2.77 12.50
C LYS A 101 -15.16 -4.10 12.37
N ILE A 102 -15.43 -4.87 11.32
CA ILE A 102 -14.84 -6.22 11.12
C ILE A 102 -13.35 -6.06 10.84
N VAL A 103 -13.00 -5.17 9.91
CA VAL A 103 -11.59 -4.86 9.60
C VAL A 103 -10.85 -4.36 10.83
N MET A 104 -11.47 -3.51 11.66
CA MET A 104 -10.85 -3.02 12.89
C MET A 104 -10.62 -4.14 13.91
N GLN A 105 -11.53 -5.10 14.03
CA GLN A 105 -11.35 -6.26 14.90
C GLN A 105 -10.20 -7.16 14.40
N ASP A 106 -10.17 -7.48 13.11
CA ASP A 106 -9.09 -8.26 12.50
C ASP A 106 -7.72 -7.56 12.67
N ALA A 107 -7.68 -6.26 12.47
CA ALA A 107 -6.47 -5.47 12.70
C ALA A 107 -5.99 -5.52 14.15
N SER A 108 -6.92 -5.49 15.09
CA SER A 108 -6.62 -5.60 16.54
C SER A 108 -5.98 -6.95 16.90
N GLU A 109 -6.37 -8.02 16.22
CA GLU A 109 -5.77 -9.34 16.42
C GLU A 109 -4.37 -9.44 15.78
N LEU A 110 -4.15 -8.77 14.65
CA LEU A 110 -2.85 -8.74 13.98
C LEU A 110 -1.83 -7.85 14.69
N TYR A 111 -2.30 -6.84 15.41
CA TYR A 111 -1.44 -5.86 16.07
C TYR A 111 -0.85 -6.41 17.36
N VAL A 112 0.44 -6.76 17.32
CA VAL A 112 1.21 -7.24 18.46
C VAL A 112 2.43 -6.35 18.66
N PRO A 113 2.31 -5.25 19.42
CA PRO A 113 3.34 -4.22 19.56
C PRO A 113 4.66 -4.76 20.14
N GLU A 114 4.63 -5.83 20.92
CA GLU A 114 5.80 -6.47 21.51
C GLU A 114 6.66 -7.19 20.45
N ARG A 115 6.07 -7.58 19.32
CA ARG A 115 6.77 -8.28 18.22
C ARG A 115 7.40 -7.34 17.21
N SER A 116 6.93 -6.10 17.15
CA SER A 116 7.48 -5.10 16.24
C SER A 116 7.31 -3.69 16.81
N LYS A 117 8.42 -3.06 17.15
CA LYS A 117 8.43 -1.64 17.58
C LYS A 117 8.17 -0.67 16.44
N LYS A 118 8.27 -1.13 15.21
CA LYS A 118 8.21 -0.29 13.98
C LYS A 118 6.80 -0.25 13.40
N ASN A 119 6.08 -1.37 13.47
CA ASN A 119 4.75 -1.48 12.86
C ASN A 119 3.69 -0.91 13.78
N THR A 120 2.78 -0.17 13.16
CA THR A 120 1.69 0.52 13.84
C THR A 120 0.37 -0.22 13.66
N PHE A 121 -0.65 0.27 14.36
CA PHE A 121 -2.01 -0.22 14.15
C PHE A 121 -2.54 0.08 12.74
N PHE A 122 -2.06 1.16 12.10
CA PHE A 122 -2.38 1.46 10.71
C PHE A 122 -1.89 0.38 9.75
N ASP A 123 -0.69 -0.16 9.95
CA ASP A 123 -0.17 -1.28 9.14
C ASP A 123 -1.04 -2.53 9.29
N ALA A 124 -1.52 -2.81 10.50
CA ALA A 124 -2.44 -3.91 10.75
C ALA A 124 -3.80 -3.70 10.05
N ILE A 125 -4.29 -2.46 9.96
CA ILE A 125 -5.49 -2.13 9.19
C ILE A 125 -5.28 -2.38 7.70
N VAL A 126 -4.17 -1.92 7.13
CA VAL A 126 -3.85 -2.17 5.72
C VAL A 126 -3.83 -3.66 5.41
N ALA A 127 -3.17 -4.46 6.25
CA ALA A 127 -3.14 -5.92 6.11
C ALA A 127 -4.55 -6.56 6.20
N SER A 128 -5.39 -6.07 7.11
CA SER A 128 -6.76 -6.57 7.29
C SER A 128 -7.65 -6.21 6.11
N VAL A 129 -7.52 -5.01 5.55
CA VAL A 129 -8.20 -4.62 4.30
C VAL A 129 -7.75 -5.52 3.15
N ALA A 130 -6.44 -5.73 3.00
CA ALA A 130 -5.92 -6.61 1.95
C ALA A 130 -6.47 -8.04 2.06
N LYS A 131 -6.57 -8.58 3.27
CA LYS A 131 -7.17 -9.88 3.53
C LYS A 131 -8.66 -9.91 3.18
N SER A 132 -9.43 -8.91 3.60
CA SER A 132 -10.88 -8.85 3.36
C SER A 132 -11.25 -8.76 1.88
N LEU A 133 -10.40 -8.10 1.09
CA LEU A 133 -10.56 -7.95 -0.36
C LEU A 133 -9.93 -9.08 -1.18
N ASN A 134 -9.30 -10.07 -0.54
CA ASN A 134 -8.47 -11.06 -1.22
C ASN A 134 -7.48 -10.41 -2.20
N ALA A 135 -6.80 -9.35 -1.75
CA ALA A 135 -5.88 -8.60 -2.56
C ALA A 135 -4.70 -9.47 -3.02
N ASP A 136 -4.24 -9.23 -4.25
CA ASP A 136 -3.11 -9.95 -4.84
C ASP A 136 -1.78 -9.51 -4.22
N ALA A 137 -1.68 -8.25 -3.79
CA ALA A 137 -0.50 -7.72 -3.11
C ALA A 137 -0.83 -6.46 -2.30
N ILE A 138 0.11 -6.06 -1.46
CA ILE A 138 0.13 -4.75 -0.79
C ILE A 138 1.21 -3.90 -1.44
N PHE A 139 0.85 -2.67 -1.82
CA PHE A 139 1.82 -1.69 -2.30
C PHE A 139 2.38 -0.93 -1.08
N SER A 140 3.53 -1.34 -0.65
CA SER A 140 4.32 -0.79 0.45
C SER A 140 5.79 -1.19 0.27
N PHE A 141 6.70 -0.52 0.97
CA PHE A 141 8.11 -0.91 1.07
C PHE A 141 8.44 -1.58 2.41
N ASP A 142 7.46 -1.75 3.29
CA ASP A 142 7.66 -2.41 4.57
C ASP A 142 7.66 -3.94 4.42
N GLY A 143 8.80 -4.55 4.72
CA GLY A 143 8.97 -6.01 4.68
C GLY A 143 8.15 -6.79 5.71
N TRP A 144 7.51 -6.11 6.68
CA TRP A 144 6.64 -6.75 7.66
C TRP A 144 5.46 -7.47 6.99
N TYR A 145 4.88 -6.89 5.97
CA TYR A 145 3.77 -7.52 5.24
C TYR A 145 4.15 -8.89 4.66
N LYS A 146 5.38 -9.05 4.20
CA LYS A 146 5.88 -10.37 3.75
C LYS A 146 5.95 -11.39 4.88
N LYS A 147 6.32 -10.94 6.08
CA LYS A 147 6.43 -11.83 7.26
C LYS A 147 5.09 -12.38 7.69
N ILE A 148 4.00 -11.67 7.42
CA ILE A 148 2.64 -12.09 7.72
C ILE A 148 1.91 -12.71 6.51
N GLY A 149 2.63 -12.99 5.42
CA GLY A 149 2.16 -13.79 4.29
C GLY A 149 1.66 -13.02 3.07
N PHE A 150 1.83 -11.70 3.01
CA PHE A 150 1.47 -10.90 1.83
C PHE A 150 2.63 -10.75 0.85
N LEU A 151 2.30 -10.57 -0.41
CA LEU A 151 3.23 -10.12 -1.44
C LEU A 151 3.31 -8.60 -1.43
N LEU A 152 4.49 -8.08 -1.72
CA LEU A 152 4.67 -6.64 -1.92
C LEU A 152 4.67 -6.31 -3.41
N ALA A 153 3.79 -5.42 -3.80
CA ALA A 153 3.72 -4.92 -5.17
C ALA A 153 4.95 -4.08 -5.56
N SER A 154 5.66 -3.53 -4.59
CA SER A 154 6.93 -2.82 -4.78
C SER A 154 8.10 -3.70 -5.21
N ASP A 155 7.98 -5.02 -5.10
CA ASP A 155 8.99 -5.98 -5.53
C ASP A 155 8.78 -6.47 -6.99
N LEU A 156 7.70 -6.03 -7.64
CA LEU A 156 7.34 -6.32 -9.02
C LEU A 156 7.92 -5.25 -9.96
#